data_1279c64f32018fec622600d82fefff4e
#
_entry.id   1279c64f32018fec622600d82fefff4e
#
_cell.length_a   1.000
_cell.length_b   1.000
_cell.length_c   1.000
_cell.angle_alpha   90.00
_cell.angle_beta   90.00
_cell.angle_gamma   90.00
#
_symmetry.space_group_name_H-M   'P 1'
#
loop_
_entity.id
_entity.type
_entity.pdbx_description
1 polymer ?
#
loop_
_entity_poly.entity_id
_entity_poly.type
_entity_poly.pdbx_seq_one_letter_code
_entity_poly.pdbx_strand_id
1 'polypeptide(L)'
;MKAYKYMLATAVVAMSMSSCSNDNEFANLGEGRVVISTDITADATPVSRASQTELRQELSESFILWISNTKGVVRQYKGLDNVPTELSLVAGTYVAEAWAGDSVAASWDKRWFRTAVPFEVKSGVSTPVNLNCKIANVVVSVEYSDDVNAVLKDYTLDVGHSLGRLTFDDEHINSKGYFMMSNKDKNLSWTLTGTKKSDGITVFTRTNKIANVKGGYEYKFKVSCKESGGGEPEDEIGGGFITIEVEEIALTNEESIVVSVGPTITSPTIADLSAPAYFTPGEIGDQTFNISACSYLTNLYVKIPQLTSVLGIDNFDALNISTQSLAAINAAGISFERIKDTQRRVDNIALTLSKQYTDTYFNGLDTYTVEITARDEEGFVKSATAQLCTNAMPIVLNTPTNVTMNS
;
A
#
# COMPACT_ATOMS: atom_id res chain seq x y z
N MET A 1 23.11 -1.24 26.59
CA MET A 1 22.05 -1.03 25.61
C MET A 1 20.70 -1.34 26.26
N LYS A 2 19.94 -0.32 26.67
CA LYS A 2 18.64 -0.50 27.33
C LYS A 2 17.57 -0.17 26.31
N ALA A 3 16.81 -1.16 25.90
CA ALA A 3 15.64 -0.99 25.05
C ALA A 3 14.55 -0.22 25.81
N TYR A 4 14.18 0.96 25.37
CA TYR A 4 13.07 1.71 25.90
C TYR A 4 11.77 1.14 25.33
N LYS A 5 11.07 0.36 26.14
CA LYS A 5 9.66 0.01 25.89
C LYS A 5 8.82 1.25 26.15
N TYR A 6 8.23 1.84 25.12
CA TYR A 6 7.17 2.80 25.28
C TYR A 6 5.90 2.06 25.69
N MET A 7 5.68 2.04 27.01
CA MET A 7 4.39 1.68 27.59
C MET A 7 3.44 2.87 27.47
N LEU A 8 2.41 2.75 26.64
CA LEU A 8 1.23 3.58 26.80
C LEU A 8 0.66 3.24 28.19
N ALA A 9 0.74 4.17 29.11
CA ALA A 9 0.10 4.07 30.41
C ALA A 9 -1.42 4.15 30.22
N THR A 10 -2.07 3.00 30.05
CA THR A 10 -3.49 2.85 30.37
C THR A 10 -3.60 2.82 31.89
N ALA A 11 -4.18 3.86 32.46
CA ALA A 11 -4.54 3.89 33.86
C ALA A 11 -5.56 2.76 34.12
N VAL A 12 -5.09 1.67 34.74
CA VAL A 12 -5.95 0.65 35.31
C VAL A 12 -6.47 1.22 36.61
N VAL A 13 -7.69 1.73 36.59
CA VAL A 13 -8.48 1.94 37.79
C VAL A 13 -9.04 0.58 38.20
N ALA A 14 -8.42 -0.01 39.22
CA ALA A 14 -8.97 -1.15 39.89
C ALA A 14 -10.23 -0.69 40.67
N MET A 15 -11.40 -0.96 40.13
CA MET A 15 -12.64 -0.92 40.88
C MET A 15 -13.05 -2.34 41.25
N SER A 16 -13.16 -2.52 42.56
CA SER A 16 -13.63 -3.66 43.31
C SER A 16 -14.89 -4.28 42.74
N MET A 17 -14.88 -5.60 42.68
CA MET A 17 -16.00 -6.46 42.38
C MET A 17 -17.21 -6.15 43.29
N SER A 18 -18.30 -5.75 42.67
CA SER A 18 -19.61 -6.14 43.12
C SER A 18 -20.33 -6.84 41.99
N SER A 19 -20.42 -8.15 42.13
CA SER A 19 -21.26 -9.04 41.36
C SER A 19 -22.69 -8.50 41.34
N CYS A 20 -23.18 -8.14 40.14
CA CYS A 20 -24.57 -8.30 39.79
C CYS A 20 -24.61 -8.62 38.27
N SER A 21 -24.96 -9.85 38.03
CA SER A 21 -25.29 -10.46 36.77
C SER A 21 -26.26 -9.61 35.94
N ASN A 22 -25.81 -9.20 34.75
CA ASN A 22 -26.67 -8.98 33.61
C ASN A 22 -25.91 -9.39 32.32
N ASP A 23 -25.53 -10.69 32.29
CA ASP A 23 -24.94 -11.31 31.08
C ASP A 23 -25.95 -11.55 29.95
N ASN A 24 -27.19 -11.06 30.09
CA ASN A 24 -28.28 -11.33 29.17
C ASN A 24 -28.49 -10.26 28.07
N GLU A 25 -27.78 -9.16 28.08
CA GLU A 25 -27.92 -8.16 27.01
C GLU A 25 -27.29 -8.58 25.69
N PHE A 26 -26.31 -9.49 25.72
CA PHE A 26 -25.64 -9.97 24.48
C PHE A 26 -26.23 -11.25 23.88
N ALA A 27 -27.08 -11.95 24.63
CA ALA A 27 -27.66 -13.23 24.18
C ALA A 27 -28.68 -13.09 23.02
N ASN A 28 -29.10 -11.85 22.70
CA ASN A 28 -30.05 -11.54 21.59
C ASN A 28 -29.50 -10.66 20.51
N LEU A 29 -28.25 -10.25 20.58
CA LEU A 29 -27.60 -9.50 19.49
C LEU A 29 -27.06 -10.52 18.47
N GLY A 30 -27.74 -10.68 17.33
CA GLY A 30 -27.28 -11.54 16.26
C GLY A 30 -25.88 -11.11 15.75
N GLU A 31 -25.21 -12.01 15.05
CA GLU A 31 -23.94 -11.73 14.42
C GLU A 31 -24.11 -11.12 13.02
N GLY A 32 -23.19 -10.26 12.62
CA GLY A 32 -23.04 -9.76 11.27
C GLY A 32 -21.68 -10.14 10.70
N ARG A 33 -21.60 -10.18 9.37
CA ARG A 33 -20.38 -10.47 8.62
C ARG A 33 -19.59 -9.17 8.41
N VAL A 34 -18.29 -9.20 8.63
CA VAL A 34 -17.37 -8.09 8.33
C VAL A 34 -16.44 -8.54 7.21
N VAL A 35 -16.37 -7.74 6.14
CA VAL A 35 -15.47 -7.98 4.99
C VAL A 35 -14.35 -6.96 5.05
N ILE A 36 -13.12 -7.43 5.22
CA ILE A 36 -11.93 -6.59 5.39
C ILE A 36 -11.17 -6.50 4.08
N SER A 37 -10.86 -5.29 3.66
CA SER A 37 -9.86 -5.00 2.62
C SER A 37 -8.77 -4.09 3.19
N THR A 38 -7.53 -4.28 2.75
CA THR A 38 -6.38 -3.56 3.30
C THR A 38 -5.51 -3.01 2.18
N ASP A 39 -5.23 -1.71 2.24
CA ASP A 39 -4.28 -1.02 1.39
C ASP A 39 -3.26 -0.27 2.25
N ILE A 40 -1.99 -0.28 1.84
CA ILE A 40 -0.94 0.53 2.46
C ILE A 40 -0.39 1.47 1.40
N THR A 41 -0.62 2.77 1.59
CA THR A 41 -0.12 3.81 0.70
C THR A 41 1.27 4.23 1.15
N ALA A 42 2.29 3.88 0.37
CA ALA A 42 3.67 4.29 0.60
C ALA A 42 4.03 5.49 -0.27
N ASP A 43 4.98 6.28 0.21
CA ASP A 43 5.56 7.40 -0.52
C ASP A 43 6.26 6.92 -1.81
N ALA A 44 5.94 7.56 -2.94
CA ALA A 44 6.46 7.23 -4.27
C ALA A 44 7.91 7.72 -4.49
N THR A 45 8.80 7.59 -3.52
CA THR A 45 10.22 7.68 -3.84
C THR A 45 10.55 6.56 -4.83
N PRO A 46 11.23 6.83 -5.97
CA PRO A 46 11.54 5.81 -6.96
C PRO A 46 12.44 4.75 -6.34
N VAL A 47 11.82 3.72 -5.81
CA VAL A 47 12.48 2.56 -5.24
C VAL A 47 12.60 1.54 -6.38
N SER A 48 13.74 0.89 -6.52
CA SER A 48 13.87 -0.18 -7.50
C SER A 48 12.79 -1.25 -7.27
N ARG A 49 12.39 -2.01 -8.30
CA ARG A 49 11.39 -3.09 -8.16
C ARG A 49 11.75 -4.07 -7.04
N ALA A 50 13.04 -4.37 -6.84
CA ALA A 50 13.52 -5.22 -5.75
C ALA A 50 13.22 -4.60 -4.38
N SER A 51 13.53 -3.32 -4.20
CA SER A 51 13.26 -2.59 -2.96
C SER A 51 11.76 -2.44 -2.67
N GLN A 52 10.91 -2.35 -3.70
CA GLN A 52 9.44 -2.37 -3.51
C GLN A 52 8.95 -3.73 -2.98
N THR A 53 9.53 -4.82 -3.45
CA THR A 53 9.16 -6.17 -2.98
C THR A 53 9.60 -6.37 -1.53
N GLU A 54 10.80 -5.94 -1.17
CA GLU A 54 11.31 -5.99 0.19
C GLU A 54 10.46 -5.13 1.14
N LEU A 55 10.10 -3.92 0.73
CA LEU A 55 9.23 -3.04 1.51
C LEU A 55 7.83 -3.67 1.71
N ARG A 56 7.25 -4.27 0.68
CA ARG A 56 5.96 -4.97 0.80
C ARG A 56 6.03 -6.11 1.80
N GLN A 57 7.09 -6.90 1.75
CA GLN A 57 7.29 -7.99 2.69
C GLN A 57 7.44 -7.47 4.13
N GLU A 58 8.28 -6.46 4.36
CA GLU A 58 8.46 -5.82 5.67
C GLU A 58 7.14 -5.28 6.21
N LEU A 59 6.35 -4.61 5.36
CA LEU A 59 5.04 -4.07 5.76
C LEU A 59 4.03 -5.18 6.04
N SER A 60 4.03 -6.27 5.27
CA SER A 60 3.17 -7.42 5.51
C SER A 60 3.49 -8.11 6.84
N GLU A 61 4.77 -8.37 7.11
CA GLU A 61 5.21 -9.04 8.34
C GLU A 61 4.99 -8.19 9.60
N SER A 62 5.17 -6.86 9.48
CA SER A 62 5.00 -5.92 10.59
C SER A 62 3.56 -5.47 10.80
N PHE A 63 2.64 -5.84 9.90
CA PHE A 63 1.24 -5.41 9.97
C PHE A 63 0.56 -5.90 11.25
N ILE A 64 -0.21 -5.00 11.87
CA ILE A 64 -1.03 -5.32 13.02
C ILE A 64 -2.42 -4.72 12.80
N LEU A 65 -3.46 -5.53 13.06
CA LEU A 65 -4.84 -5.10 13.08
C LEU A 65 -5.45 -5.38 14.44
N TRP A 66 -6.02 -4.37 15.07
CA TRP A 66 -6.89 -4.50 16.22
C TRP A 66 -8.31 -4.08 15.87
N ILE A 67 -9.28 -4.91 16.25
CA ILE A 67 -10.69 -4.55 16.23
C ILE A 67 -11.14 -4.43 17.68
N SER A 68 -11.61 -3.26 18.04
CA SER A 68 -12.02 -2.93 19.41
C SER A 68 -13.45 -2.38 19.45
N ASN A 69 -14.08 -2.52 20.61
CA ASN A 69 -15.33 -1.87 20.96
C ASN A 69 -15.17 -1.11 22.27
N THR A 70 -16.25 -0.62 22.85
CA THR A 70 -16.23 0.11 24.14
C THR A 70 -15.71 -0.71 25.33
N LYS A 71 -15.65 -2.06 25.21
CA LYS A 71 -15.14 -2.97 26.25
C LYS A 71 -13.66 -3.34 26.06
N GLY A 72 -13.06 -3.01 24.91
CA GLY A 72 -11.66 -3.27 24.59
C GLY A 72 -11.45 -4.00 23.25
N VAL A 73 -10.27 -4.57 23.08
CA VAL A 73 -9.89 -5.30 21.86
C VAL A 73 -10.61 -6.65 21.82
N VAL A 74 -11.39 -6.87 20.76
CA VAL A 74 -12.17 -8.10 20.55
C VAL A 74 -11.50 -9.06 19.55
N ARG A 75 -10.66 -8.52 18.64
CA ARG A 75 -9.85 -9.30 17.68
C ARG A 75 -8.51 -8.62 17.50
N GLN A 76 -7.46 -9.42 17.34
CA GLN A 76 -6.09 -8.95 17.09
C GLN A 76 -5.43 -9.88 16.10
N TYR A 77 -4.80 -9.29 15.08
CA TYR A 77 -4.05 -10.02 14.05
C TYR A 77 -2.66 -9.42 13.94
N LYS A 78 -1.65 -10.25 13.74
CA LYS A 78 -0.26 -9.86 13.51
C LYS A 78 0.23 -10.54 12.23
N GLY A 79 0.81 -9.75 11.34
CA GLY A 79 1.09 -10.14 9.95
C GLY A 79 -0.17 -10.02 9.10
N LEU A 80 -0.02 -9.44 7.92
CA LEU A 80 -1.13 -9.19 7.00
C LEU A 80 -1.79 -10.50 6.56
N ASP A 81 -0.99 -11.54 6.35
CA ASP A 81 -1.44 -12.87 5.91
C ASP A 81 -2.34 -13.58 6.94
N ASN A 82 -2.31 -13.12 8.19
CA ASN A 82 -3.18 -13.65 9.26
C ASN A 82 -4.49 -12.86 9.41
N VAL A 83 -4.70 -11.81 8.62
CA VAL A 83 -5.95 -11.03 8.63
C VAL A 83 -6.98 -11.74 7.76
N PRO A 84 -8.11 -12.22 8.32
CA PRO A 84 -9.13 -12.86 7.51
C PRO A 84 -9.81 -11.82 6.62
N THR A 85 -10.12 -12.20 5.39
CA THR A 85 -10.94 -11.36 4.49
C THR A 85 -12.36 -11.19 5.00
N GLU A 86 -12.81 -12.13 5.83
CA GLU A 86 -14.15 -12.13 6.43
C GLU A 86 -14.11 -12.65 7.86
N LEU A 87 -14.89 -12.02 8.73
CA LEU A 87 -15.08 -12.49 10.10
C LEU A 87 -16.51 -12.18 10.58
N SER A 88 -16.97 -12.92 11.60
CA SER A 88 -18.24 -12.65 12.28
C SER A 88 -17.98 -11.86 13.56
N LEU A 89 -18.78 -10.81 13.75
CA LEU A 89 -18.83 -10.06 15.01
C LEU A 89 -20.28 -9.91 15.47
N VAL A 90 -20.48 -9.83 16.76
CA VAL A 90 -21.78 -9.50 17.36
C VAL A 90 -22.19 -8.10 16.92
N ALA A 91 -23.49 -7.87 16.69
CA ALA A 91 -23.99 -6.55 16.31
C ALA A 91 -23.57 -5.48 17.31
N GLY A 92 -23.04 -4.34 16.82
CA GLY A 92 -22.52 -3.27 17.66
C GLY A 92 -21.55 -2.35 16.91
N THR A 93 -21.00 -1.37 17.63
CA THR A 93 -20.04 -0.42 17.10
C THR A 93 -18.60 -0.82 17.42
N TYR A 94 -17.72 -0.68 16.44
CA TYR A 94 -16.33 -1.10 16.52
C TYR A 94 -15.42 -0.05 15.89
N VAL A 95 -14.13 -0.15 16.23
CA VAL A 95 -13.05 0.55 15.54
C VAL A 95 -12.01 -0.49 15.11
N ALA A 96 -11.68 -0.50 13.83
CA ALA A 96 -10.55 -1.23 13.29
C ALA A 96 -9.35 -0.29 13.22
N GLU A 97 -8.30 -0.55 14.02
CA GLU A 97 -7.04 0.17 13.97
C GLU A 97 -5.98 -0.74 13.35
N ALA A 98 -5.34 -0.27 12.29
CA ALA A 98 -4.28 -1.01 11.63
C ALA A 98 -3.03 -0.15 11.51
N TRP A 99 -1.86 -0.79 11.59
CA TRP A 99 -0.57 -0.15 11.36
C TRP A 99 0.46 -1.16 10.86
N ALA A 100 1.49 -0.65 10.16
CA ALA A 100 2.60 -1.42 9.63
C ALA A 100 3.89 -0.60 9.64
N GLY A 101 5.03 -1.27 9.60
CA GLY A 101 6.36 -0.67 9.63
C GLY A 101 6.87 -0.40 11.04
N ASP A 102 7.95 0.40 11.13
CA ASP A 102 8.66 0.67 12.37
C ASP A 102 8.42 2.09 12.87
N SER A 103 7.96 2.21 14.12
CA SER A 103 7.75 3.50 14.80
C SER A 103 9.01 3.99 15.52
N VAL A 104 10.09 4.26 14.78
CA VAL A 104 11.32 4.84 15.33
C VAL A 104 11.26 6.37 15.37
N ALA A 105 12.01 6.98 16.30
CA ALA A 105 11.93 8.42 16.53
C ALA A 105 12.37 9.25 15.31
N ALA A 106 13.43 8.83 14.62
CA ALA A 106 13.91 9.42 13.37
C ALA A 106 14.69 8.36 12.57
N SER A 107 14.49 8.29 11.27
CA SER A 107 15.18 7.34 10.37
C SER A 107 15.14 7.80 8.92
N TRP A 108 16.09 7.33 8.10
CA TRP A 108 16.10 7.52 6.66
C TRP A 108 15.24 6.50 5.90
N ASP A 109 15.02 5.33 6.47
CA ASP A 109 14.42 4.16 5.81
C ASP A 109 13.19 3.60 6.54
N LYS A 110 13.06 3.83 7.86
CA LYS A 110 11.98 3.26 8.65
C LYS A 110 10.73 4.14 8.60
N ARG A 111 9.69 3.58 8.00
CA ARG A 111 8.39 4.23 7.80
C ARG A 111 7.35 3.59 8.69
N TRP A 112 6.36 4.36 9.08
CA TRP A 112 5.23 3.88 9.86
C TRP A 112 3.91 4.32 9.26
N PHE A 113 3.06 3.34 8.98
CA PHE A 113 1.76 3.53 8.36
C PHE A 113 0.67 3.22 9.37
N ARG A 114 -0.45 3.95 9.32
CA ARG A 114 -1.56 3.76 10.24
C ARG A 114 -2.89 4.14 9.61
N THR A 115 -3.96 3.46 10.06
CA THR A 115 -5.35 3.85 9.83
C THR A 115 -6.20 3.50 11.05
N ALA A 116 -7.36 4.15 11.18
CA ALA A 116 -8.39 3.82 12.15
C ALA A 116 -9.75 4.05 11.50
N VAL A 117 -10.55 2.99 11.41
CA VAL A 117 -11.85 2.99 10.72
C VAL A 117 -12.94 2.61 11.71
N PRO A 118 -13.82 3.53 12.11
CA PRO A 118 -15.02 3.20 12.88
C PRO A 118 -16.04 2.53 11.95
N PHE A 119 -16.73 1.48 12.44
CA PHE A 119 -17.79 0.79 11.69
C PHE A 119 -18.85 0.23 12.62
N GLU A 120 -20.03 -0.05 12.07
CA GLU A 120 -21.17 -0.65 12.77
C GLU A 120 -21.47 -2.01 12.16
N VAL A 121 -21.59 -3.04 12.99
CA VAL A 121 -22.02 -4.38 12.61
C VAL A 121 -23.50 -4.53 12.92
N LYS A 122 -24.29 -4.94 11.92
CA LYS A 122 -25.73 -5.24 12.05
C LYS A 122 -25.96 -6.73 11.86
N SER A 123 -26.87 -7.29 12.65
CA SER A 123 -27.21 -8.71 12.56
C SER A 123 -27.65 -9.11 11.15
N GLY A 124 -27.05 -10.18 10.63
CA GLY A 124 -27.35 -10.73 9.30
C GLY A 124 -26.89 -9.87 8.11
N VAL A 125 -26.19 -8.75 8.36
CA VAL A 125 -25.72 -7.83 7.31
C VAL A 125 -24.21 -7.96 7.11
N SER A 126 -23.74 -7.84 5.85
CA SER A 126 -22.33 -7.75 5.53
C SER A 126 -21.87 -6.30 5.58
N THR A 127 -20.84 -6.01 6.39
CA THR A 127 -20.26 -4.68 6.59
C THR A 127 -18.85 -4.65 5.97
N PRO A 128 -18.59 -3.86 4.92
CA PRO A 128 -17.25 -3.67 4.40
C PRO A 128 -16.41 -2.76 5.30
N VAL A 129 -15.16 -3.13 5.54
CA VAL A 129 -14.18 -2.33 6.29
C VAL A 129 -12.91 -2.22 5.46
N ASN A 130 -12.65 -1.02 4.94
CA ASN A 130 -11.50 -0.73 4.09
C ASN A 130 -10.40 -0.08 4.94
N LEU A 131 -9.30 -0.79 5.14
CA LEU A 131 -8.14 -0.34 5.91
C LEU A 131 -7.09 0.25 4.97
N ASN A 132 -7.17 1.54 4.72
CA ASN A 132 -6.15 2.26 3.96
C ASN A 132 -5.13 2.88 4.93
N CYS A 133 -4.01 2.17 5.15
CA CYS A 133 -2.92 2.65 5.99
C CYS A 133 -2.09 3.68 5.24
N LYS A 134 -2.10 4.91 5.73
CA LYS A 134 -1.30 6.01 5.20
C LYS A 134 -0.07 6.24 6.08
N ILE A 135 0.96 6.86 5.49
CA ILE A 135 2.15 7.24 6.24
C ILE A 135 1.76 8.15 7.41
N ALA A 136 2.22 7.83 8.60
CA ALA A 136 1.95 8.56 9.83
C ALA A 136 3.16 9.33 10.37
N ASN A 137 4.33 9.18 9.70
CA ASN A 137 5.50 9.98 9.96
C ASN A 137 5.29 11.43 9.51
N VAL A 138 5.99 12.35 10.15
CA VAL A 138 6.39 13.62 9.54
C VAL A 138 7.55 13.32 8.61
N VAL A 139 7.46 13.73 7.35
CA VAL A 139 8.50 13.53 6.34
C VAL A 139 9.24 14.85 6.14
N VAL A 140 10.56 14.79 6.00
CA VAL A 140 11.41 15.94 5.72
C VAL A 140 12.25 15.66 4.50
N SER A 141 12.34 16.63 3.60
CA SER A 141 13.30 16.67 2.50
C SER A 141 13.98 18.03 2.45
N VAL A 142 15.16 18.09 1.83
CA VAL A 142 15.94 19.32 1.72
C VAL A 142 16.35 19.53 0.26
N GLU A 143 16.21 20.74 -0.21
CA GLU A 143 16.67 21.19 -1.51
C GLU A 143 17.58 22.43 -1.31
N TYR A 144 18.82 22.33 -1.76
CA TYR A 144 19.75 23.45 -1.80
C TYR A 144 19.83 23.98 -3.21
N SER A 145 19.65 25.28 -3.38
CA SER A 145 19.88 25.93 -4.67
C SER A 145 21.38 26.13 -4.93
N ASP A 146 21.76 26.22 -6.20
CA ASP A 146 23.18 26.33 -6.63
C ASP A 146 23.90 27.53 -6.05
N ASP A 147 23.19 28.62 -5.72
CA ASP A 147 23.71 29.82 -5.12
C ASP A 147 24.19 29.62 -3.68
N VAL A 148 23.69 28.64 -2.94
CA VAL A 148 24.21 28.26 -1.61
C VAL A 148 25.66 27.81 -1.72
N ASN A 149 25.97 26.99 -2.76
CA ASN A 149 27.31 26.54 -3.03
C ASN A 149 28.29 27.70 -3.39
N ALA A 150 27.81 28.84 -3.80
CA ALA A 150 28.67 30.00 -4.06
C ALA A 150 29.18 30.64 -2.76
N VAL A 151 28.42 30.55 -1.68
CA VAL A 151 28.67 31.30 -0.41
C VAL A 151 29.06 30.43 0.78
N LEU A 152 28.59 29.15 0.81
CA LEU A 152 28.94 28.19 1.86
C LEU A 152 29.68 26.98 1.30
N LYS A 153 30.51 26.37 2.15
CA LYS A 153 31.07 25.02 2.00
C LYS A 153 30.82 24.21 3.26
N ASP A 154 30.90 22.89 3.14
CA ASP A 154 30.75 21.94 4.25
C ASP A 154 29.47 22.23 5.07
N TYR A 155 28.35 22.48 4.37
CA TYR A 155 27.08 22.83 5.01
C TYR A 155 26.21 21.60 5.24
N THR A 156 25.48 21.62 6.36
CA THR A 156 24.54 20.57 6.75
C THR A 156 23.28 21.19 7.34
N LEU A 157 22.14 20.52 7.15
CA LEU A 157 20.90 20.85 7.85
C LEU A 157 20.54 19.74 8.83
N ASP A 158 20.69 20.00 10.11
CA ASP A 158 20.21 19.10 11.16
C ASP A 158 18.74 19.36 11.44
N VAL A 159 17.90 18.33 11.33
CA VAL A 159 16.46 18.41 11.62
C VAL A 159 16.10 17.37 12.67
N GLY A 160 15.25 17.73 13.63
CA GLY A 160 14.82 16.79 14.64
C GLY A 160 13.94 17.34 15.75
N HIS A 161 13.60 16.44 16.65
CA HIS A 161 12.85 16.71 17.88
C HIS A 161 13.56 16.10 19.10
N SER A 162 12.94 16.16 20.26
CA SER A 162 13.57 15.73 21.53
C SER A 162 14.07 14.28 21.56
N LEU A 163 13.53 13.38 20.71
CA LEU A 163 13.84 11.95 20.73
C LEU A 163 14.68 11.46 19.54
N GLY A 164 14.79 12.25 18.46
CA GLY A 164 15.52 11.83 17.26
C GLY A 164 15.88 13.01 16.35
N ARG A 165 17.02 12.87 15.66
CA ARG A 165 17.56 13.90 14.77
C ARG A 165 18.20 13.23 13.56
N LEU A 166 18.11 13.88 12.40
CA LEU A 166 18.77 13.48 11.15
C LEU A 166 19.56 14.68 10.60
N THR A 167 20.73 14.40 10.04
CA THR A 167 21.60 15.38 9.42
C THR A 167 21.55 15.22 7.90
N PHE A 168 21.02 16.23 7.22
CA PHE A 168 21.00 16.30 5.76
C PHE A 168 22.33 16.91 5.28
N ASP A 169 23.22 16.04 4.87
CA ASP A 169 24.55 16.30 4.34
C ASP A 169 24.65 15.85 2.88
N ASP A 170 25.86 15.80 2.32
CA ASP A 170 26.08 15.37 0.93
C ASP A 170 25.61 13.93 0.65
N GLU A 171 25.60 13.04 1.65
CA GLU A 171 25.12 11.66 1.50
C GLU A 171 23.59 11.59 1.52
N HIS A 172 22.93 12.52 2.21
CA HIS A 172 21.50 12.49 2.46
C HIS A 172 20.72 13.65 1.84
N ILE A 173 21.36 14.46 0.97
CA ILE A 173 20.75 15.63 0.34
C ILE A 173 19.49 15.29 -0.49
N ASN A 174 19.46 14.08 -1.10
CA ASN A 174 18.34 13.60 -1.88
C ASN A 174 17.47 12.59 -1.12
N SER A 175 17.71 12.41 0.17
CA SER A 175 16.98 11.47 1.01
C SER A 175 15.76 12.13 1.66
N LYS A 176 14.76 11.31 1.99
CA LYS A 176 13.67 11.72 2.86
C LYS A 176 13.92 11.21 4.28
N GLY A 177 13.82 12.10 5.26
CA GLY A 177 13.88 11.75 6.69
C GLY A 177 12.48 11.54 7.25
N TYR A 178 12.28 10.46 8.01
CA TYR A 178 11.00 10.08 8.61
C TYR A 178 11.05 10.25 10.13
N PHE A 179 10.12 11.03 10.68
CA PHE A 179 10.07 11.36 12.10
C PHE A 179 8.75 10.93 12.74
N MET A 180 8.84 10.26 13.89
CA MET A 180 7.67 9.93 14.71
C MET A 180 7.47 11.01 15.77
N MET A 181 6.42 11.80 15.62
CA MET A 181 6.08 12.83 16.59
C MET A 181 5.27 12.26 17.75
N SER A 182 5.56 12.71 18.96
CA SER A 182 4.76 12.38 20.12
C SER A 182 3.56 13.33 20.24
N ASN A 183 2.53 12.92 20.98
CA ASN A 183 1.40 13.81 21.28
C ASN A 183 1.81 15.03 22.12
N LYS A 184 2.96 14.96 22.80
CA LYS A 184 3.45 16.01 23.72
C LYS A 184 4.45 16.95 23.04
N ASP A 185 5.17 16.48 22.02
CA ASP A 185 6.14 17.27 21.27
C ASP A 185 5.82 17.16 19.77
N LYS A 186 5.28 18.23 19.24
CA LYS A 186 4.92 18.39 17.82
C LYS A 186 5.77 19.46 17.14
N ASN A 187 6.92 19.79 17.71
CA ASN A 187 7.84 20.76 17.14
C ASN A 187 9.01 20.05 16.49
N LEU A 188 9.36 20.48 15.28
CA LEU A 188 10.52 20.01 14.54
C LEU A 188 11.53 21.16 14.52
N SER A 189 12.62 21.05 15.28
CA SER A 189 13.71 22.04 15.29
C SER A 189 14.72 21.72 14.20
N TRP A 190 15.30 22.76 13.61
CA TRP A 190 16.34 22.62 12.61
C TRP A 190 17.50 23.59 12.84
N THR A 191 18.67 23.21 12.38
CA THR A 191 19.90 24.02 12.43
C THR A 191 20.66 23.85 11.13
N LEU A 192 20.80 24.92 10.36
CA LEU A 192 21.71 24.97 9.21
C LEU A 192 23.07 25.43 9.72
N THR A 193 24.13 24.68 9.40
CA THR A 193 25.53 25.04 9.70
C THR A 193 26.33 24.90 8.41
N GLY A 194 27.30 25.79 8.22
CA GLY A 194 28.22 25.75 7.09
C GLY A 194 29.40 26.70 7.30
N THR A 195 30.44 26.53 6.51
CA THR A 195 31.62 27.44 6.56
C THR A 195 31.48 28.47 5.45
N LYS A 196 31.65 29.76 5.79
CA LYS A 196 31.64 30.87 4.81
C LYS A 196 32.82 30.72 3.84
N LYS A 197 32.53 30.75 2.53
CA LYS A 197 33.58 30.67 1.50
C LYS A 197 34.41 31.96 1.43
N SER A 198 33.88 33.12 1.88
CA SER A 198 34.55 34.40 1.81
C SER A 198 35.89 34.44 2.57
N ASP A 199 35.98 33.72 3.69
CA ASP A 199 37.22 33.63 4.50
C ASP A 199 37.66 32.17 4.72
N GLY A 200 36.82 31.21 4.45
CA GLY A 200 37.09 29.79 4.58
C GLY A 200 37.18 29.27 6.02
N ILE A 201 36.85 30.10 7.02
CA ILE A 201 37.03 29.82 8.45
C ILE A 201 35.77 30.09 9.26
N THR A 202 35.03 31.17 8.95
CA THR A 202 33.88 31.60 9.73
C THR A 202 32.73 30.62 9.55
N VAL A 203 32.24 30.06 10.67
CA VAL A 203 31.08 29.17 10.70
C VAL A 203 29.81 30.02 10.72
N PHE A 204 28.95 29.76 9.76
CA PHE A 204 27.57 30.24 9.73
C PHE A 204 26.68 29.23 10.45
N THR A 205 25.79 29.71 11.31
CA THR A 205 24.80 28.84 11.97
C THR A 205 23.47 29.59 12.09
N ARG A 206 22.39 28.92 11.65
CA ARG A 206 21.03 29.42 11.79
C ARG A 206 20.13 28.33 12.34
N THR A 207 19.39 28.64 13.39
CA THR A 207 18.49 27.67 14.07
C THR A 207 17.09 28.26 14.15
N ASN A 208 16.09 27.39 13.89
CA ASN A 208 14.67 27.70 14.09
C ASN A 208 13.87 26.42 14.33
N LYS A 209 12.54 26.52 14.39
CA LYS A 209 11.63 25.41 14.58
C LYS A 209 10.35 25.58 13.75
N ILE A 210 9.77 24.45 13.35
CA ILE A 210 8.43 24.38 12.81
C ILE A 210 7.53 23.85 13.94
N ALA A 211 6.50 24.63 14.29
CA ALA A 211 5.57 24.24 15.35
C ALA A 211 4.38 23.46 14.78
N ASN A 212 3.83 22.53 15.56
CA ASN A 212 2.60 21.79 15.25
C ASN A 212 2.68 21.00 13.95
N VAL A 213 3.83 20.40 13.64
CA VAL A 213 3.97 19.51 12.49
C VAL A 213 3.02 18.31 12.59
N LYS A 214 2.56 17.83 11.44
CA LYS A 214 1.54 16.78 11.31
C LYS A 214 2.12 15.55 10.65
N GLY A 215 1.81 14.37 11.15
CA GLY A 215 2.06 13.12 10.44
C GLY A 215 1.28 13.07 9.11
N GLY A 216 1.85 12.41 8.10
CA GLY A 216 1.30 12.39 6.75
C GLY A 216 1.56 13.65 5.93
N TYR A 217 2.48 14.49 6.38
CA TYR A 217 2.93 15.67 5.65
C TYR A 217 4.44 15.64 5.44
N GLU A 218 4.88 16.13 4.27
CA GLU A 218 6.26 16.43 3.97
C GLU A 218 6.52 17.91 4.21
N TYR A 219 7.60 18.20 4.94
CA TYR A 219 8.16 19.53 5.17
C TYR A 219 9.41 19.64 4.32
N LYS A 220 9.28 20.28 3.16
CA LYS A 220 10.37 20.48 2.22
C LYS A 220 11.11 21.78 2.53
N PHE A 221 12.36 21.67 2.96
CA PHE A 221 13.24 22.80 3.20
C PHE A 221 13.87 23.22 1.87
N LYS A 222 13.66 24.46 1.47
CA LYS A 222 14.31 25.11 0.33
C LYS A 222 15.33 26.12 0.87
N VAL A 223 16.60 25.79 0.74
CA VAL A 223 17.72 26.64 1.17
C VAL A 223 18.26 27.36 -0.05
N SER A 224 18.28 28.69 -0.02
CA SER A 224 18.77 29.54 -1.13
C SER A 224 19.56 30.73 -0.60
N CYS A 225 20.35 31.37 -1.47
CA CYS A 225 21.03 32.61 -1.19
C CYS A 225 20.48 33.71 -2.10
N LYS A 226 19.95 34.79 -1.53
CA LYS A 226 19.44 35.95 -2.29
C LYS A 226 20.42 37.12 -2.17
N GLU A 227 20.76 37.72 -3.31
CA GLU A 227 21.75 38.84 -3.36
C GLU A 227 21.26 40.12 -2.72
N SER A 228 19.97 40.33 -2.51
CA SER A 228 19.44 41.51 -1.82
C SER A 228 18.01 41.34 -1.36
N GLY A 229 17.67 41.87 -0.18
CA GLY A 229 16.32 42.08 0.29
C GLY A 229 16.00 41.51 1.66
N GLY A 230 16.27 42.26 2.72
CA GLY A 230 15.51 42.17 3.98
C GLY A 230 15.80 41.00 4.90
N GLY A 231 16.99 40.45 4.88
CA GLY A 231 17.46 39.51 5.92
C GLY A 231 18.01 40.24 7.13
N GLU A 232 18.07 39.56 8.28
CA GLU A 232 18.78 40.08 9.45
C GLU A 232 20.30 40.13 9.15
N PRO A 233 21.05 41.10 9.71
CA PRO A 233 22.50 41.24 9.45
C PRO A 233 23.32 39.96 9.72
N GLU A 234 22.89 39.13 10.62
CA GLU A 234 23.51 37.83 10.97
C GLU A 234 23.38 36.78 9.86
N ASP A 235 22.41 36.97 8.96
CA ASP A 235 22.16 36.07 7.82
C ASP A 235 22.97 36.49 6.58
N GLU A 236 23.73 37.63 6.65
CA GLU A 236 24.55 38.11 5.53
C GLU A 236 25.80 37.25 5.31
N ILE A 237 25.95 36.74 4.10
CA ILE A 237 27.11 35.92 3.72
C ILE A 237 27.64 36.42 2.37
N GLY A 238 28.82 37.09 2.39
CA GLY A 238 29.51 37.42 1.14
C GLY A 238 28.72 38.29 0.16
N GLY A 239 27.79 39.14 0.67
CA GLY A 239 26.93 40.01 -0.12
C GLY A 239 25.53 39.45 -0.43
N GLY A 240 25.17 38.30 0.14
CA GLY A 240 23.84 37.70 0.03
C GLY A 240 23.29 37.25 1.39
N PHE A 241 22.03 36.93 1.44
CA PHE A 241 21.33 36.43 2.64
C PHE A 241 20.87 34.99 2.42
N ILE A 242 21.18 34.07 3.36
CA ILE A 242 20.64 32.73 3.35
C ILE A 242 19.15 32.78 3.72
N THR A 243 18.33 32.27 2.81
CA THR A 243 16.88 32.14 3.01
C THR A 243 16.53 30.66 3.13
N ILE A 244 15.73 30.33 4.13
CA ILE A 244 15.19 28.98 4.32
C ILE A 244 13.68 29.10 4.31
N GLU A 245 13.08 28.56 3.26
CA GLU A 245 11.63 28.43 3.10
C GLU A 245 11.22 26.99 3.39
N VAL A 246 10.13 26.79 4.10
CA VAL A 246 9.60 25.46 4.38
C VAL A 246 8.22 25.34 3.74
N GLU A 247 8.10 24.41 2.83
CA GLU A 247 6.85 24.07 2.16
C GLU A 247 6.22 22.86 2.87
N GLU A 248 4.95 22.99 3.29
CA GLU A 248 4.15 21.90 3.87
C GLU A 248 3.35 21.23 2.74
N ILE A 249 3.62 19.97 2.45
CA ILE A 249 3.00 19.19 1.39
C ILE A 249 2.22 18.02 2.00
N ALA A 250 0.92 17.95 1.77
CA ALA A 250 0.12 16.82 2.23
C ALA A 250 0.40 15.58 1.37
N LEU A 251 0.79 14.48 2.00
CA LEU A 251 1.05 13.20 1.34
C LEU A 251 -0.27 12.45 1.12
N THR A 252 -1.14 12.97 0.26
CA THR A 252 -2.50 12.45 0.08
C THR A 252 -2.69 11.53 -1.12
N ASN A 253 -1.80 11.56 -2.12
CA ASN A 253 -2.03 10.96 -3.45
C ASN A 253 -0.80 10.26 -4.03
N GLU A 254 0.06 9.71 -3.21
CA GLU A 254 1.24 9.02 -3.72
C GLU A 254 0.91 7.57 -4.05
N GLU A 255 1.68 6.94 -4.96
CA GLU A 255 1.43 5.60 -5.45
C GLU A 255 1.18 4.62 -4.29
N SER A 256 0.01 4.01 -4.29
CA SER A 256 -0.34 3.00 -3.31
C SER A 256 0.46 1.72 -3.58
N ILE A 257 1.22 1.27 -2.59
CA ILE A 257 1.67 -0.12 -2.57
C ILE A 257 0.49 -0.93 -2.03
N VAL A 258 -0.22 -1.57 -2.93
CA VAL A 258 -1.29 -2.49 -2.52
C VAL A 258 -0.61 -3.72 -1.92
N VAL A 259 -0.77 -3.90 -0.62
CA VAL A 259 -0.41 -5.14 0.08
C VAL A 259 -1.70 -5.90 0.28
N SER A 260 -2.05 -6.77 -0.65
CA SER A 260 -3.27 -7.56 -0.56
C SER A 260 -3.07 -8.79 0.31
N VAL A 261 -4.08 -9.11 1.09
CA VAL A 261 -4.17 -10.37 1.82
C VAL A 261 -4.64 -11.45 0.84
N GLY A 262 -3.93 -12.57 0.80
CA GLY A 262 -4.27 -13.70 -0.05
C GLY A 262 -3.81 -13.57 -1.51
N PRO A 263 -4.22 -14.52 -2.36
CA PRO A 263 -3.80 -14.56 -3.75
C PRO A 263 -4.26 -13.34 -4.56
N THR A 264 -3.43 -12.91 -5.50
CA THR A 264 -3.77 -11.90 -6.51
C THR A 264 -3.81 -12.55 -7.88
N ILE A 265 -4.70 -12.07 -8.75
CA ILE A 265 -4.83 -12.54 -10.12
C ILE A 265 -4.79 -11.33 -11.04
N THR A 266 -3.81 -11.32 -11.97
CA THR A 266 -3.61 -10.23 -12.93
C THR A 266 -3.35 -10.78 -14.32
N SER A 267 -3.47 -9.95 -15.35
CA SER A 267 -3.09 -10.32 -16.72
C SER A 267 -2.24 -9.19 -17.31
N PRO A 268 -1.16 -9.50 -18.02
CA PRO A 268 -0.35 -8.49 -18.71
C PRO A 268 -1.06 -7.92 -19.96
N THR A 269 -2.07 -8.63 -20.49
CA THR A 269 -2.81 -8.26 -21.71
C THR A 269 -4.17 -7.64 -21.42
N ILE A 270 -4.75 -7.90 -20.22
CA ILE A 270 -6.05 -7.40 -19.80
C ILE A 270 -5.85 -6.55 -18.56
N ALA A 271 -5.94 -5.24 -18.72
CA ALA A 271 -5.67 -4.29 -17.63
C ALA A 271 -6.70 -4.41 -16.47
N ASP A 272 -7.95 -4.73 -16.79
CA ASP A 272 -9.03 -4.91 -15.83
C ASP A 272 -9.77 -6.21 -16.12
N LEU A 273 -9.57 -7.23 -15.27
CA LEU A 273 -10.24 -8.53 -15.40
C LEU A 273 -11.74 -8.47 -15.07
N SER A 274 -12.23 -7.39 -14.47
CA SER A 274 -13.66 -7.21 -14.18
C SER A 274 -14.44 -6.60 -15.36
N ALA A 275 -13.74 -6.09 -16.37
CA ALA A 275 -14.32 -5.50 -17.58
C ALA A 275 -14.11 -6.41 -18.81
N PRO A 276 -15.05 -6.39 -19.78
CA PRO A 276 -14.87 -7.11 -21.04
C PRO A 276 -13.66 -6.59 -21.82
N ALA A 277 -12.79 -7.50 -22.28
CA ALA A 277 -11.69 -7.20 -23.19
C ALA A 277 -12.09 -7.57 -24.63
N TYR A 278 -12.00 -6.63 -25.56
CA TYR A 278 -12.44 -6.79 -26.94
C TYR A 278 -11.27 -7.10 -27.85
N PHE A 279 -11.44 -8.10 -28.71
CA PHE A 279 -10.45 -8.60 -29.66
C PHE A 279 -11.07 -8.75 -31.06
N THR A 280 -10.24 -8.65 -32.09
CA THR A 280 -10.62 -9.09 -33.42
C THR A 280 -10.76 -10.63 -33.45
N PRO A 281 -11.77 -11.18 -34.11
CA PRO A 281 -11.89 -12.64 -34.25
C PRO A 281 -10.62 -13.25 -34.86
N GLY A 282 -10.08 -14.30 -34.19
CA GLY A 282 -8.83 -14.95 -34.57
C GLY A 282 -7.54 -14.19 -34.15
N GLU A 283 -7.65 -13.06 -33.44
CA GLU A 283 -6.51 -12.26 -32.98
C GLU A 283 -6.43 -12.15 -31.44
N ILE A 284 -7.08 -13.03 -30.68
CA ILE A 284 -6.98 -13.02 -29.21
C ILE A 284 -5.53 -13.25 -28.76
N GLY A 285 -4.78 -14.11 -29.46
CA GLY A 285 -3.37 -14.40 -29.16
C GLY A 285 -3.19 -15.17 -27.86
N ASP A 286 -1.96 -15.14 -27.33
CA ASP A 286 -1.64 -15.71 -26.03
C ASP A 286 -2.28 -14.88 -24.90
N GLN A 287 -2.97 -15.56 -24.00
CA GLN A 287 -3.53 -14.93 -22.80
C GLN A 287 -2.88 -15.52 -21.56
N THR A 288 -2.16 -14.70 -20.81
CA THR A 288 -1.49 -15.11 -19.58
C THR A 288 -2.16 -14.48 -18.37
N PHE A 289 -2.41 -15.30 -17.35
CA PHE A 289 -2.90 -14.87 -16.05
C PHE A 289 -1.81 -15.17 -15.01
N ASN A 290 -1.39 -14.15 -14.30
CA ASN A 290 -0.40 -14.26 -13.24
C ASN A 290 -1.10 -14.33 -11.90
N ILE A 291 -0.95 -15.45 -11.22
CA ILE A 291 -1.45 -15.68 -9.86
C ILE A 291 -0.26 -15.58 -8.90
N SER A 292 -0.34 -14.70 -7.92
CA SER A 292 0.71 -14.51 -6.92
C SER A 292 0.11 -14.55 -5.52
N ALA A 293 0.74 -15.28 -4.62
CA ALA A 293 0.33 -15.39 -3.22
C ALA A 293 1.54 -15.27 -2.29
N CYS A 294 1.33 -14.65 -1.13
CA CYS A 294 2.32 -14.52 -0.06
C CYS A 294 2.35 -15.77 0.86
N SER A 295 1.64 -16.83 0.49
CA SER A 295 1.66 -18.15 1.08
C SER A 295 1.49 -19.20 -0.01
N TYR A 296 1.66 -20.50 0.32
CA TYR A 296 1.59 -21.52 -0.73
C TYR A 296 0.16 -21.74 -1.22
N LEU A 297 -0.01 -21.71 -2.54
CA LEU A 297 -1.29 -22.05 -3.16
C LEU A 297 -1.59 -23.54 -2.98
N THR A 298 -2.78 -23.84 -2.48
CA THR A 298 -3.30 -25.21 -2.31
C THR A 298 -4.19 -25.64 -3.45
N ASN A 299 -4.92 -24.69 -4.04
CA ASN A 299 -5.79 -24.92 -5.18
C ASN A 299 -5.71 -23.77 -6.18
N LEU A 300 -5.79 -24.10 -7.45
CA LEU A 300 -5.97 -23.17 -8.55
C LEU A 300 -7.04 -23.73 -9.51
N TYR A 301 -8.29 -23.37 -9.25
CA TYR A 301 -9.40 -23.76 -10.09
C TYR A 301 -9.48 -22.85 -11.31
N VAL A 302 -9.51 -23.48 -12.47
CA VAL A 302 -9.66 -22.81 -13.77
C VAL A 302 -10.92 -23.37 -14.42
N LYS A 303 -11.85 -22.48 -14.80
CA LYS A 303 -13.08 -22.89 -15.49
C LYS A 303 -13.20 -22.12 -16.81
N ILE A 304 -13.28 -22.88 -17.87
CA ILE A 304 -13.44 -22.41 -19.25
C ILE A 304 -14.46 -23.36 -19.93
N PRO A 305 -15.64 -22.88 -20.36
CA PRO A 305 -16.67 -23.73 -20.94
C PRO A 305 -16.17 -24.61 -22.10
N GLN A 306 -15.23 -24.11 -22.89
CA GLN A 306 -14.65 -24.83 -24.05
C GLN A 306 -13.78 -26.04 -23.65
N LEU A 307 -13.36 -26.14 -22.37
CA LEU A 307 -12.65 -27.32 -21.87
C LEU A 307 -13.49 -28.61 -21.94
N THR A 308 -14.80 -28.52 -22.01
CA THR A 308 -15.69 -29.68 -22.16
C THR A 308 -15.31 -30.51 -23.38
N SER A 309 -14.83 -29.88 -24.45
CA SER A 309 -14.37 -30.61 -25.66
C SER A 309 -12.99 -31.26 -25.49
N VAL A 310 -12.19 -30.84 -24.47
CA VAL A 310 -10.84 -31.38 -24.21
C VAL A 310 -10.86 -32.41 -23.09
N LEU A 311 -11.55 -32.13 -22.01
CA LEU A 311 -11.56 -32.92 -20.78
C LEU A 311 -12.87 -33.63 -20.48
N GLY A 312 -13.95 -33.32 -21.22
CA GLY A 312 -15.32 -33.75 -20.90
C GLY A 312 -15.93 -32.98 -19.70
N ILE A 313 -15.20 -32.06 -19.10
CA ILE A 313 -15.62 -31.16 -18.01
C ILE A 313 -15.14 -29.75 -18.34
N ASP A 314 -15.79 -28.74 -17.77
CA ASP A 314 -15.50 -27.31 -18.02
C ASP A 314 -14.48 -26.69 -17.08
N ASN A 315 -13.95 -27.46 -16.12
CA ASN A 315 -13.03 -26.97 -15.11
C ASN A 315 -11.97 -27.99 -14.68
N PHE A 316 -10.88 -27.50 -14.08
CA PHE A 316 -9.87 -28.33 -13.44
C PHE A 316 -9.16 -27.56 -12.31
N ASP A 317 -8.55 -28.28 -11.37
CA ASP A 317 -7.62 -27.71 -10.41
C ASP A 317 -6.18 -27.90 -10.91
N ALA A 318 -5.53 -26.81 -11.31
CA ALA A 318 -4.19 -26.85 -11.90
C ALA A 318 -3.12 -27.42 -10.95
N LEU A 319 -3.33 -27.36 -9.63
CA LEU A 319 -2.39 -27.87 -8.63
C LEU A 319 -2.63 -29.34 -8.25
N ASN A 320 -3.84 -29.85 -8.53
CA ASN A 320 -4.25 -31.21 -8.16
C ASN A 320 -4.73 -32.00 -9.38
N ILE A 321 -4.30 -31.64 -10.58
CA ILE A 321 -4.70 -32.27 -11.84
C ILE A 321 -4.00 -33.63 -12.02
N SER A 322 -4.70 -34.61 -12.60
CA SER A 322 -4.09 -35.88 -12.97
C SER A 322 -3.07 -35.67 -14.11
N THR A 323 -2.05 -36.56 -14.17
CA THR A 323 -1.05 -36.52 -15.25
C THR A 323 -1.68 -36.66 -16.64
N GLN A 324 -2.74 -37.44 -16.76
CA GLN A 324 -3.46 -37.63 -18.03
C GLN A 324 -4.19 -36.35 -18.45
N SER A 325 -4.91 -35.72 -17.52
CA SER A 325 -5.62 -34.45 -17.79
C SER A 325 -4.65 -33.34 -18.07
N LEU A 326 -3.51 -33.26 -17.34
CA LEU A 326 -2.46 -32.31 -17.59
C LEU A 326 -1.87 -32.44 -19.00
N ALA A 327 -1.62 -33.66 -19.46
CA ALA A 327 -1.16 -33.91 -20.83
C ALA A 327 -2.20 -33.48 -21.88
N ALA A 328 -3.49 -33.69 -21.62
CA ALA A 328 -4.57 -33.28 -22.52
C ALA A 328 -4.68 -31.73 -22.62
N ILE A 329 -4.64 -30.98 -21.52
CA ILE A 329 -4.72 -29.54 -21.56
C ILE A 329 -3.46 -28.90 -22.16
N ASN A 330 -2.26 -29.46 -21.89
CA ASN A 330 -1.03 -29.02 -22.53
C ASN A 330 -1.05 -29.23 -24.06
N ALA A 331 -1.56 -30.39 -24.51
CA ALA A 331 -1.73 -30.67 -25.94
C ALA A 331 -2.75 -29.73 -26.61
N ALA A 332 -3.76 -29.28 -25.87
CA ALA A 332 -4.70 -28.27 -26.33
C ALA A 332 -4.14 -26.85 -26.35
N GLY A 333 -2.98 -26.59 -25.71
CA GLY A 333 -2.33 -25.28 -25.68
C GLY A 333 -2.58 -24.50 -24.40
N ILE A 334 -2.97 -25.15 -23.29
CA ILE A 334 -3.02 -24.54 -21.98
C ILE A 334 -1.84 -25.05 -21.15
N SER A 335 -1.09 -24.14 -20.57
CA SER A 335 0.05 -24.47 -19.72
C SER A 335 0.03 -23.63 -18.45
N PHE A 336 0.70 -24.11 -17.40
CA PHE A 336 0.96 -23.33 -16.21
C PHE A 336 2.35 -23.62 -15.68
N GLU A 337 3.05 -22.54 -15.33
CA GLU A 337 4.36 -22.59 -14.74
C GLU A 337 4.26 -22.10 -13.29
N ARG A 338 4.78 -22.89 -12.35
CA ARG A 338 4.76 -22.58 -10.92
C ARG A 338 6.15 -22.32 -10.41
N ILE A 339 6.37 -21.16 -9.78
CA ILE A 339 7.61 -20.78 -9.13
C ILE A 339 7.34 -20.61 -7.64
N LYS A 340 7.87 -21.55 -6.83
CA LYS A 340 7.83 -21.46 -5.37
C LYS A 340 9.13 -20.87 -4.83
N ASP A 341 9.03 -19.75 -4.13
CA ASP A 341 10.14 -19.24 -3.32
C ASP A 341 9.96 -19.71 -1.88
N THR A 342 10.76 -20.72 -1.49
CA THR A 342 10.68 -21.31 -0.14
C THR A 342 11.28 -20.44 0.95
N GLN A 343 12.13 -19.48 0.60
CA GLN A 343 12.72 -18.55 1.57
C GLN A 343 11.74 -17.42 1.90
N ARG A 344 10.99 -16.94 0.88
CA ARG A 344 10.04 -15.84 1.01
C ARG A 344 8.60 -16.29 1.17
N ARG A 345 8.34 -17.60 1.10
CA ARG A 345 6.99 -18.20 1.11
C ARG A 345 6.07 -17.62 0.02
N VAL A 346 6.63 -17.19 -1.09
CA VAL A 346 5.88 -16.68 -2.24
C VAL A 346 5.63 -17.80 -3.23
N ASP A 347 4.41 -17.90 -3.72
CA ASP A 347 3.98 -18.87 -4.73
C ASP A 347 3.38 -18.13 -5.93
N ASN A 348 4.04 -18.26 -7.07
CA ASN A 348 3.64 -17.61 -8.31
C ASN A 348 3.29 -18.66 -9.35
N ILE A 349 2.17 -18.48 -10.04
CA ILE A 349 1.76 -19.33 -11.15
C ILE A 349 1.43 -18.44 -12.34
N ALA A 350 2.04 -18.74 -13.49
CA ALA A 350 1.63 -18.19 -14.78
C ALA A 350 0.77 -19.23 -15.49
N LEU A 351 -0.51 -18.98 -15.62
CA LEU A 351 -1.46 -19.76 -16.43
C LEU A 351 -1.53 -19.12 -17.81
N THR A 352 -1.19 -19.88 -18.86
CA THR A 352 -1.21 -19.38 -20.24
C THR A 352 -2.16 -20.21 -21.11
N LEU A 353 -3.10 -19.52 -21.74
CA LEU A 353 -3.85 -19.99 -22.89
C LEU A 353 -3.08 -19.54 -24.14
N SER A 354 -2.42 -20.47 -24.81
CA SER A 354 -1.62 -20.13 -25.99
C SER A 354 -2.50 -19.71 -27.17
N LYS A 355 -1.89 -19.05 -28.16
CA LYS A 355 -2.55 -18.71 -29.43
C LYS A 355 -3.15 -19.95 -30.09
N GLN A 356 -2.52 -21.12 -29.97
CA GLN A 356 -3.09 -22.38 -30.48
C GLN A 356 -4.45 -22.69 -29.83
N TYR A 357 -4.57 -22.50 -28.51
CA TYR A 357 -5.82 -22.72 -27.79
C TYR A 357 -6.88 -21.70 -28.20
N THR A 358 -6.54 -20.42 -28.19
CA THR A 358 -7.48 -19.34 -28.50
C THR A 358 -7.95 -19.39 -29.95
N ASP A 359 -7.07 -19.69 -30.93
CA ASP A 359 -7.45 -19.88 -32.33
C ASP A 359 -8.35 -21.11 -32.54
N THR A 360 -8.18 -22.14 -31.73
CA THR A 360 -8.94 -23.38 -31.89
C THR A 360 -10.32 -23.30 -31.21
N TYR A 361 -10.39 -22.76 -30.01
CA TYR A 361 -11.57 -22.83 -29.16
C TYR A 361 -12.29 -21.48 -28.96
N PHE A 362 -11.63 -20.36 -29.30
CA PHE A 362 -12.18 -19.00 -29.19
C PHE A 362 -12.30 -18.34 -30.58
N ASN A 363 -12.69 -19.09 -31.57
CA ASN A 363 -12.67 -18.70 -32.99
C ASN A 363 -14.00 -18.14 -33.53
N GLY A 364 -15.05 -18.09 -32.69
CA GLY A 364 -16.36 -17.54 -33.06
C GLY A 364 -16.52 -16.08 -32.75
N LEU A 365 -17.69 -15.51 -33.13
CA LEU A 365 -18.13 -14.18 -32.67
C LEU A 365 -18.91 -14.35 -31.35
N ASP A 366 -18.20 -14.37 -30.23
CA ASP A 366 -18.76 -14.70 -28.94
C ASP A 366 -18.04 -13.96 -27.79
N THR A 367 -18.51 -14.18 -26.58
CA THR A 367 -17.85 -13.82 -25.33
C THR A 367 -17.34 -15.08 -24.64
N TYR A 368 -16.03 -15.24 -24.59
CA TYR A 368 -15.36 -16.37 -23.95
C TYR A 368 -15.02 -16.01 -22.52
N THR A 369 -15.41 -16.87 -21.59
CA THR A 369 -15.22 -16.63 -20.16
C THR A 369 -14.11 -17.52 -19.60
N VAL A 370 -13.17 -16.92 -18.87
CA VAL A 370 -12.13 -17.61 -18.11
C VAL A 370 -12.30 -17.25 -16.65
N GLU A 371 -12.80 -18.18 -15.85
CA GLU A 371 -12.94 -18.02 -14.41
C GLU A 371 -11.74 -18.66 -13.71
N ILE A 372 -11.05 -17.93 -12.85
CA ILE A 372 -9.89 -18.40 -12.09
C ILE A 372 -10.18 -18.17 -10.61
N THR A 373 -10.00 -19.23 -9.80
CA THR A 373 -10.11 -19.13 -8.34
C THR A 373 -8.87 -19.74 -7.71
N ALA A 374 -8.08 -18.92 -7.03
CA ALA A 374 -6.90 -19.33 -6.30
C ALA A 374 -7.21 -19.41 -4.80
N ARG A 375 -6.73 -20.46 -4.15
CA ARG A 375 -6.79 -20.63 -2.70
C ARG A 375 -5.40 -20.95 -2.17
N ASP A 376 -5.00 -20.30 -1.07
CA ASP A 376 -3.74 -20.57 -0.39
C ASP A 376 -3.92 -21.47 0.85
N GLU A 377 -2.79 -21.83 1.48
CA GLU A 377 -2.77 -22.70 2.67
C GLU A 377 -3.36 -22.05 3.92
N GLU A 378 -3.40 -20.70 3.95
CA GLU A 378 -4.02 -19.93 5.05
C GLU A 378 -5.54 -19.83 4.88
N GLY A 379 -6.07 -20.31 3.76
CA GLY A 379 -7.50 -20.34 3.46
C GLY A 379 -8.05 -19.13 2.74
N PHE A 380 -7.21 -18.17 2.36
CA PHE A 380 -7.62 -17.03 1.56
C PHE A 380 -7.99 -17.46 0.15
N VAL A 381 -9.04 -16.86 -0.39
CA VAL A 381 -9.55 -17.16 -1.72
C VAL A 381 -9.66 -15.89 -2.54
N LYS A 382 -9.14 -15.92 -3.75
CA LYS A 382 -9.34 -14.88 -4.76
C LYS A 382 -9.92 -15.49 -6.02
N SER A 383 -10.98 -14.85 -6.55
CA SER A 383 -11.53 -15.18 -7.87
C SER A 383 -11.43 -13.99 -8.81
N ALA A 384 -11.22 -14.29 -10.08
CA ALA A 384 -11.29 -13.34 -11.18
C ALA A 384 -11.99 -13.98 -12.37
N THR A 385 -12.71 -13.19 -13.16
CA THR A 385 -13.40 -13.64 -14.35
C THR A 385 -13.02 -12.74 -15.50
N ALA A 386 -12.24 -13.25 -16.44
CA ALA A 386 -11.92 -12.56 -17.67
C ALA A 386 -12.98 -12.85 -18.73
N GLN A 387 -13.46 -11.80 -19.40
CA GLN A 387 -14.35 -11.87 -20.56
C GLN A 387 -13.59 -11.45 -21.81
N LEU A 388 -13.34 -12.39 -22.71
CA LEU A 388 -12.63 -12.19 -23.99
C LEU A 388 -13.70 -12.12 -25.09
N CYS A 389 -14.01 -10.90 -25.53
CA CYS A 389 -15.09 -10.64 -26.46
C CYS A 389 -14.56 -10.50 -27.89
N THR A 390 -15.04 -11.32 -28.81
CA THR A 390 -14.78 -11.23 -30.25
C THR A 390 -16.00 -10.72 -31.03
N ASN A 391 -17.11 -10.50 -30.36
CA ASN A 391 -18.28 -9.81 -30.89
C ASN A 391 -18.03 -8.29 -30.90
N ALA A 392 -18.70 -7.59 -31.80
CA ALA A 392 -18.49 -6.15 -32.00
C ALA A 392 -18.62 -5.35 -30.69
N MET A 393 -17.65 -4.45 -30.46
CA MET A 393 -17.71 -3.49 -29.35
C MET A 393 -19.04 -2.72 -29.41
N PRO A 394 -19.75 -2.55 -28.27
CA PRO A 394 -20.95 -1.72 -28.26
C PRO A 394 -20.62 -0.31 -28.76
N ILE A 395 -21.29 0.15 -29.81
CA ILE A 395 -21.14 1.51 -30.31
C ILE A 395 -21.74 2.44 -29.27
N VAL A 396 -20.92 3.16 -28.51
CA VAL A 396 -21.36 4.27 -27.68
C VAL A 396 -21.70 5.40 -28.64
N LEU A 397 -22.99 5.55 -28.98
CA LEU A 397 -23.50 6.72 -29.68
C LEU A 397 -23.35 7.92 -28.73
N ASN A 398 -22.28 8.69 -28.91
CA ASN A 398 -22.21 10.03 -28.35
C ASN A 398 -23.34 10.81 -28.98
N THR A 399 -24.39 11.12 -28.22
CA THR A 399 -25.43 12.06 -28.63
C THR A 399 -24.74 13.37 -29.01
N PRO A 400 -24.89 13.85 -30.25
CA PRO A 400 -24.26 15.11 -30.65
C PRO A 400 -24.84 16.22 -29.79
N THR A 401 -24.01 16.90 -29.03
CA THR A 401 -24.37 18.16 -28.39
C THR A 401 -24.75 19.16 -29.48
N ASN A 402 -26.06 19.50 -29.51
CA ASN A 402 -26.69 20.58 -30.19
C ASN A 402 -25.88 21.36 -31.23
N VAL A 403 -26.11 21.06 -32.50
CA VAL A 403 -25.77 21.97 -33.58
C VAL A 403 -26.84 23.06 -33.56
N THR A 404 -26.56 24.22 -32.99
CA THR A 404 -27.33 25.44 -33.21
C THR A 404 -27.13 25.87 -34.66
N MET A 405 -28.12 25.61 -35.51
CA MET A 405 -28.19 26.26 -36.81
C MET A 405 -28.60 27.72 -36.58
N ASN A 406 -27.68 28.65 -36.77
CA ASN A 406 -28.01 30.06 -36.91
C ASN A 406 -28.65 30.25 -38.30
N SER A 407 -29.92 30.65 -38.30
CA SER A 407 -30.64 31.19 -39.45
C SER A 407 -30.26 32.63 -39.73
#